data_30621b3e54f7f98bb2bcb6ef41a5c5a1
#
_entry.id   30621b3e54f7f98bb2bcb6ef41a5c5a1
#
_cell.length_a   1.000
_cell.length_b   1.000
_cell.length_c   1.000
_cell.angle_alpha   90.00
_cell.angle_beta   90.00
_cell.angle_gamma   90.00
#
_symmetry.space_group_name_H-M   'P 1'
#
loop_
_entity.id
_entity.type
_entity.pdbx_description
1 polymer ?
#
loop_
_entity_poly.entity_id
_entity_poly.type
_entity_poly.pdbx_seq_one_letter_code
_entity_poly.pdbx_strand_id
1 'polypeptide(L)'
;MPDSPPPAPESFQTSRLLLRKPRPADAPLIFAAYARDPEVVRYLTFLPHRELRESEEAVQRFIDNWATGKAFHWLIFQRESEQLIGAISARHDQGINIGYALARSFWGKGFMSEAVTAVVDWAFSVAGVFRVWAVCDLENSASARLLERNGFREEGILRKWSLHPNVSEVPRDCCCYAKTRD
;
A
#
# COMPACT_ATOMS: atom_id res chain seq x y z
N MET A 1 21.12 19.18 -8.41
CA MET A 1 19.74 18.81 -8.11
C MET A 1 19.55 17.38 -8.61
N PRO A 2 19.22 16.42 -7.79
CA PRO A 2 18.83 15.13 -8.35
C PRO A 2 17.58 15.36 -9.19
N ASP A 3 17.65 14.92 -10.46
CA ASP A 3 16.52 14.90 -11.36
C ASP A 3 15.32 14.29 -10.64
N SER A 4 14.14 14.85 -10.88
CA SER A 4 12.89 14.31 -10.34
C SER A 4 12.86 12.80 -10.61
N PRO A 5 12.48 11.98 -9.62
CA PRO A 5 12.44 10.53 -9.84
C PRO A 5 11.61 10.23 -11.08
N PRO A 6 11.98 9.21 -11.87
CA PRO A 6 11.23 8.85 -13.05
C PRO A 6 9.77 8.60 -12.68
N PRO A 7 8.84 9.01 -13.55
CA PRO A 7 7.43 8.83 -13.27
C PRO A 7 7.13 7.34 -13.05
N ALA A 8 6.36 7.04 -12.02
CA ALA A 8 5.90 5.69 -11.77
C ALA A 8 4.99 5.22 -12.93
N PRO A 9 5.04 3.93 -13.30
CA PRO A 9 4.16 3.41 -14.35
C PRO A 9 2.70 3.51 -13.92
N GLU A 10 1.84 3.95 -14.83
CA GLU A 10 0.41 4.09 -14.54
C GLU A 10 -0.28 2.74 -14.27
N SER A 11 0.33 1.65 -14.71
CA SER A 11 -0.19 0.29 -14.46
C SER A 11 0.92 -0.76 -14.44
N PHE A 12 0.65 -1.85 -13.70
CA PHE A 12 1.38 -3.11 -13.75
C PHE A 12 0.42 -4.23 -14.11
N GLN A 13 0.89 -5.19 -14.88
CA GLN A 13 0.17 -6.40 -15.15
C GLN A 13 1.02 -7.59 -14.70
N THR A 14 0.45 -8.44 -13.87
CA THR A 14 1.06 -9.68 -13.40
C THR A 14 0.28 -10.89 -13.91
N SER A 15 0.58 -12.09 -13.44
CA SER A 15 -0.17 -13.28 -13.84
C SER A 15 -1.64 -13.20 -13.48
N ARG A 16 -1.99 -12.70 -12.28
CA ARG A 16 -3.34 -12.68 -11.74
C ARG A 16 -3.91 -11.29 -11.50
N LEU A 17 -3.08 -10.24 -11.56
CA LEU A 17 -3.46 -8.89 -11.16
C LEU A 17 -3.26 -7.87 -12.27
N LEU A 18 -4.13 -6.86 -12.25
CA LEU A 18 -3.93 -5.56 -12.86
C LEU A 18 -3.87 -4.52 -11.75
N LEU A 19 -2.71 -3.88 -11.58
CA LEU A 19 -2.55 -2.73 -10.73
C LEU A 19 -2.63 -1.49 -11.62
N ARG A 20 -3.48 -0.54 -11.31
CA ARG A 20 -3.59 0.68 -12.11
C ARG A 20 -3.86 1.93 -11.28
N LYS A 21 -3.48 3.07 -11.82
CA LYS A 21 -3.76 4.39 -11.28
C LYS A 21 -5.25 4.57 -10.98
N PRO A 22 -5.63 5.21 -9.86
CA PRO A 22 -7.02 5.47 -9.49
C PRO A 22 -7.71 6.43 -10.47
N ARG A 23 -9.02 6.27 -10.61
CA ARG A 23 -9.92 7.15 -11.35
C ARG A 23 -11.07 7.58 -10.44
N PRO A 24 -11.71 8.74 -10.63
CA PRO A 24 -12.82 9.18 -9.78
C PRO A 24 -13.94 8.12 -9.64
N ALA A 25 -14.23 7.40 -10.72
CA ALA A 25 -15.25 6.34 -10.74
C ALA A 25 -14.92 5.10 -9.88
N ASP A 26 -13.71 5.01 -9.30
CA ASP A 26 -13.31 3.87 -8.48
C ASP A 26 -13.76 3.99 -7.01
N ALA A 27 -14.23 5.15 -6.59
CA ALA A 27 -14.63 5.37 -5.20
C ALA A 27 -15.68 4.37 -4.68
N PRO A 28 -16.76 4.06 -5.42
CA PRO A 28 -17.71 3.03 -5.01
C PRO A 28 -17.08 1.64 -4.87
N LEU A 29 -16.10 1.31 -5.72
CA LEU A 29 -15.40 0.02 -5.67
C LEU A 29 -14.52 -0.09 -4.42
N ILE A 30 -13.78 0.97 -4.09
CA ILE A 30 -12.96 1.05 -2.86
C ILE A 30 -13.84 0.94 -1.62
N PHE A 31 -14.94 1.69 -1.58
CA PHE A 31 -15.91 1.66 -0.50
C PHE A 31 -16.45 0.25 -0.25
N ALA A 32 -16.88 -0.43 -1.31
CA ALA A 32 -17.43 -1.77 -1.22
C ALA A 32 -16.39 -2.84 -0.91
N ALA A 33 -15.18 -2.73 -1.47
CA ALA A 33 -14.17 -3.79 -1.39
C ALA A 33 -13.48 -3.87 0.00
N TYR A 34 -13.05 -2.73 0.56
CA TYR A 34 -12.23 -2.78 1.76
C TYR A 34 -12.35 -1.56 2.70
N ALA A 35 -12.68 -0.36 2.20
CA ALA A 35 -12.54 0.84 3.02
C ALA A 35 -13.52 0.91 4.20
N ARG A 36 -14.65 0.23 4.13
CA ARG A 36 -15.66 0.12 5.19
C ARG A 36 -15.52 -1.11 6.10
N ASP A 37 -14.61 -2.05 5.77
CA ASP A 37 -14.42 -3.27 6.56
C ASP A 37 -13.48 -2.97 7.76
N PRO A 38 -13.96 -3.01 9.02
CA PRO A 38 -13.15 -2.69 10.19
C PRO A 38 -11.97 -3.63 10.38
N GLU A 39 -12.06 -4.89 9.94
CA GLU A 39 -10.95 -5.83 10.02
C GLU A 39 -9.83 -5.47 9.04
N VAL A 40 -10.18 -4.99 7.83
CA VAL A 40 -9.19 -4.58 6.84
C VAL A 40 -8.47 -3.31 7.30
N VAL A 41 -9.21 -2.33 7.82
CA VAL A 41 -8.63 -1.04 8.21
C VAL A 41 -8.06 -1.03 9.63
N ARG A 42 -8.12 -2.13 10.36
CA ARG A 42 -7.73 -2.21 11.77
C ARG A 42 -6.38 -1.56 12.07
N TYR A 43 -5.36 -1.85 11.27
CA TYR A 43 -4.01 -1.31 11.43
C TYR A 43 -3.68 -0.23 10.38
N LEU A 44 -4.69 0.34 9.73
CA LEU A 44 -4.50 1.47 8.83
C LEU A 44 -4.64 2.80 9.59
N THR A 45 -4.25 3.88 8.95
CA THR A 45 -4.19 5.22 9.55
C THR A 45 -5.49 6.01 9.40
N PHE A 46 -6.59 5.35 9.02
CA PHE A 46 -7.90 5.96 8.86
C PHE A 46 -9.00 5.06 9.45
N LEU A 47 -10.12 5.66 9.80
CA LEU A 47 -11.31 4.95 10.28
C LEU A 47 -12.07 4.30 9.13
N PRO A 48 -12.86 3.21 9.38
CA PRO A 48 -13.72 2.65 8.36
C PRO A 48 -14.61 3.72 7.76
N HIS A 49 -14.67 3.78 6.43
CA HIS A 49 -15.55 4.72 5.75
C HIS A 49 -17.02 4.39 6.05
N ARG A 50 -17.77 5.37 6.47
CA ARG A 50 -19.20 5.26 6.78
C ARG A 50 -20.08 5.65 5.59
N GLU A 51 -19.58 6.58 4.78
CA GLU A 51 -20.27 7.13 3.62
C GLU A 51 -19.37 7.06 2.38
N LEU A 52 -20.00 6.95 1.21
CA LEU A 52 -19.28 6.92 -0.07
C LEU A 52 -18.39 8.14 -0.27
N ARG A 53 -18.82 9.32 0.18
CA ARG A 53 -18.07 10.57 0.08
C ARG A 53 -16.66 10.45 0.65
N GLU A 54 -16.45 9.70 1.73
CA GLU A 54 -15.12 9.50 2.32
C GLU A 54 -14.18 8.74 1.37
N SER A 55 -14.73 7.79 0.60
CA SER A 55 -13.97 7.11 -0.46
C SER A 55 -13.73 8.01 -1.67
N GLU A 56 -14.66 8.88 -2.03
CA GLU A 56 -14.48 9.88 -3.09
C GLU A 56 -13.35 10.84 -2.73
N GLU A 57 -13.33 11.36 -1.51
CA GLU A 57 -12.25 12.20 -1.00
C GLU A 57 -10.90 11.47 -0.95
N ALA A 58 -10.89 10.18 -0.59
CA ALA A 58 -9.68 9.38 -0.59
C ALA A 58 -9.13 9.17 -2.02
N VAL A 59 -9.99 8.85 -2.98
CA VAL A 59 -9.61 8.71 -4.40
C VAL A 59 -9.08 10.04 -4.95
N GLN A 60 -9.72 11.16 -4.63
CA GLN A 60 -9.23 12.47 -5.07
C GLN A 60 -7.83 12.73 -4.51
N ARG A 61 -7.57 12.47 -3.22
CA ARG A 61 -6.21 12.58 -2.65
C ARG A 61 -5.20 11.67 -3.35
N PHE A 62 -5.59 10.46 -3.77
CA PHE A 62 -4.70 9.57 -4.52
C PHE A 62 -4.35 10.15 -5.88
N ILE A 63 -5.33 10.72 -6.58
CA ILE A 63 -5.13 11.37 -7.88
C ILE A 63 -4.21 12.61 -7.74
N ASP A 64 -4.44 13.43 -6.72
CA ASP A 64 -3.65 14.63 -6.45
C ASP A 64 -2.19 14.27 -6.06
N ASN A 65 -2.00 13.21 -5.28
CA ASN A 65 -0.68 12.69 -4.95
C ASN A 65 0.09 12.23 -6.21
N TRP A 66 -0.60 11.58 -7.16
CA TRP A 66 -0.03 11.22 -8.44
C TRP A 66 0.40 12.46 -9.24
N ALA A 67 -0.46 13.47 -9.33
CA ALA A 67 -0.21 14.70 -10.09
C ALA A 67 0.99 15.47 -9.55
N THR A 68 1.22 15.40 -8.23
CA THR A 68 2.32 16.10 -7.55
C THR A 68 3.58 15.23 -7.37
N GLY A 69 3.51 13.94 -7.70
CA GLY A 69 4.61 13.00 -7.45
C GLY A 69 4.85 12.69 -5.95
N LYS A 70 3.94 13.10 -5.07
CA LYS A 70 4.07 12.92 -3.62
C LYS A 70 3.96 11.45 -3.21
N ALA A 71 3.03 10.74 -3.82
CA ALA A 71 2.85 9.29 -3.65
C ALA A 71 2.12 8.71 -4.86
N PHE A 72 2.46 7.49 -5.19
CA PHE A 72 1.83 6.72 -6.27
C PHE A 72 0.94 5.66 -5.64
N HIS A 73 -0.34 5.69 -5.96
CA HIS A 73 -1.33 4.72 -5.50
C HIS A 73 -1.81 3.88 -6.67
N TRP A 74 -1.77 2.58 -6.56
CA TRP A 74 -2.36 1.66 -7.54
C TRP A 74 -3.50 0.90 -6.88
N LEU A 75 -4.62 0.85 -7.57
CA LEU A 75 -5.72 -0.04 -7.22
C LEU A 75 -5.45 -1.41 -7.82
N ILE A 76 -5.68 -2.45 -7.03
CA ILE A 76 -5.40 -3.83 -7.39
C ILE A 76 -6.68 -4.50 -7.83
N PHE A 77 -6.71 -4.97 -9.08
CA PHE A 77 -7.82 -5.72 -9.65
C PHE A 77 -7.39 -7.16 -9.93
N GLN A 78 -8.24 -8.11 -9.57
CA GLN A 78 -8.08 -9.49 -10.00
C GLN A 78 -8.45 -9.59 -11.49
N ARG A 79 -7.56 -10.11 -12.34
CA ARG A 79 -7.75 -10.12 -13.81
C ARG A 79 -8.90 -11.01 -14.26
N GLU A 80 -9.12 -12.13 -13.59
CA GLU A 80 -10.16 -13.09 -13.94
C GLU A 80 -11.57 -12.54 -13.72
N SER A 81 -11.80 -11.86 -12.61
CA SER A 81 -13.12 -11.34 -12.22
C SER A 81 -13.29 -9.85 -12.48
N GLU A 82 -12.20 -9.16 -12.83
CA GLU A 82 -12.12 -7.69 -12.94
C GLU A 82 -12.51 -6.96 -11.63
N GLN A 83 -12.58 -7.69 -10.52
CA GLN A 83 -12.95 -7.16 -9.22
C GLN A 83 -11.80 -6.38 -8.60
N LEU A 84 -12.09 -5.20 -8.05
CA LEU A 84 -11.16 -4.48 -7.18
C LEU A 84 -11.02 -5.24 -5.87
N ILE A 85 -9.78 -5.60 -5.51
CA ILE A 85 -9.47 -6.41 -4.33
C ILE A 85 -8.59 -5.69 -3.31
N GLY A 86 -8.00 -4.54 -3.65
CA GLY A 86 -7.13 -3.83 -2.74
C GLY A 86 -6.43 -2.62 -3.35
N ALA A 87 -5.46 -2.12 -2.65
CA ALA A 87 -4.60 -1.03 -3.10
C ALA A 87 -3.18 -1.20 -2.56
N ILE A 88 -2.21 -0.65 -3.29
CA ILE A 88 -0.82 -0.51 -2.86
C ILE A 88 -0.33 0.89 -3.21
N SER A 89 0.51 1.45 -2.37
CA SER A 89 1.11 2.77 -2.59
C SER A 89 2.61 2.73 -2.45
N ALA A 90 3.28 3.64 -3.13
CA ALA A 90 4.70 3.92 -3.00
C ALA A 90 4.94 5.42 -2.91
N ARG A 91 5.83 5.85 -2.02
CA ARG A 91 6.27 7.24 -1.91
C ARG A 91 7.78 7.31 -1.70
N HIS A 92 8.39 8.37 -2.21
CA HIS A 92 9.80 8.65 -1.95
C HIS A 92 9.98 9.13 -0.51
N ASP A 93 10.66 8.32 0.31
CA ASP A 93 10.95 8.61 1.70
C ASP A 93 12.12 7.71 2.15
N GLN A 94 13.34 8.26 2.22
CA GLN A 94 14.56 7.48 2.51
C GLN A 94 14.65 6.19 1.66
N GLY A 95 14.46 6.31 0.36
CA GLY A 95 14.20 5.25 -0.59
C GLY A 95 12.74 5.23 -1.01
N ILE A 96 12.12 4.07 -1.11
CA ILE A 96 10.68 3.93 -1.40
C ILE A 96 9.96 3.30 -0.21
N ASN A 97 9.06 4.06 0.39
CA ASN A 97 8.13 3.52 1.40
C ASN A 97 6.88 2.96 0.72
N ILE A 98 6.47 1.74 1.07
CA ILE A 98 5.25 1.11 0.57
C ILE A 98 4.21 0.93 1.67
N GLY A 99 2.94 1.02 1.28
CA GLY A 99 1.79 0.70 2.12
C GLY A 99 0.70 0.01 1.30
N TYR A 100 -0.10 -0.84 1.92
CA TYR A 100 -1.09 -1.63 1.20
C TYR A 100 -2.31 -2.01 2.05
N ALA A 101 -3.39 -2.31 1.36
CA ALA A 101 -4.62 -2.88 1.92
C ALA A 101 -5.19 -3.92 0.96
N LEU A 102 -5.76 -5.00 1.48
CA LEU A 102 -6.37 -6.08 0.70
C LEU A 102 -7.71 -6.46 1.31
N ALA A 103 -8.74 -6.58 0.49
CA ALA A 103 -10.06 -7.05 0.90
C ALA A 103 -9.96 -8.43 1.56
N ARG A 104 -10.69 -8.61 2.67
CA ARG A 104 -10.58 -9.78 3.56
C ARG A 104 -10.79 -11.12 2.84
N SER A 105 -11.72 -11.18 1.89
CA SER A 105 -12.00 -12.39 1.09
C SER A 105 -10.82 -12.86 0.22
N PHE A 106 -9.79 -12.02 0.05
CA PHE A 106 -8.59 -12.31 -0.74
C PHE A 106 -7.35 -12.57 0.10
N TRP A 107 -7.46 -12.54 1.45
CA TRP A 107 -6.34 -12.86 2.34
C TRP A 107 -5.86 -14.30 2.20
N GLY A 108 -4.57 -14.53 2.46
CA GLY A 108 -3.98 -15.87 2.44
C GLY A 108 -3.78 -16.50 1.05
N LYS A 109 -4.18 -15.82 -0.03
CA LYS A 109 -4.15 -16.35 -1.40
C LYS A 109 -2.94 -15.87 -2.23
N GLY A 110 -2.02 -15.10 -1.61
CA GLY A 110 -0.78 -14.63 -2.25
C GLY A 110 -0.95 -13.41 -3.17
N PHE A 111 -2.13 -12.82 -3.29
CA PHE A 111 -2.37 -11.67 -4.15
C PHE A 111 -1.57 -10.44 -3.74
N MET A 112 -1.54 -10.09 -2.44
CA MET A 112 -0.75 -8.94 -1.99
C MET A 112 0.76 -9.18 -2.15
N SER A 113 1.24 -10.42 -1.98
CA SER A 113 2.65 -10.75 -2.24
C SER A 113 3.02 -10.49 -3.70
N GLU A 114 2.16 -10.88 -4.64
CA GLU A 114 2.33 -10.64 -6.07
C GLU A 114 2.35 -9.13 -6.40
N ALA A 115 1.45 -8.35 -5.78
CA ALA A 115 1.42 -6.90 -5.95
C ALA A 115 2.67 -6.21 -5.37
N VAL A 116 3.10 -6.61 -4.17
CA VAL A 116 4.34 -6.10 -3.54
C VAL A 116 5.55 -6.41 -4.42
N THR A 117 5.68 -7.64 -4.93
CA THR A 117 6.78 -8.00 -5.85
C THR A 117 6.82 -7.05 -7.05
N ALA A 118 5.70 -6.84 -7.74
CA ALA A 118 5.67 -5.97 -8.92
C ALA A 118 6.10 -4.53 -8.62
N VAL A 119 5.65 -3.98 -7.48
CA VAL A 119 6.01 -2.61 -7.08
C VAL A 119 7.46 -2.52 -6.62
N VAL A 120 7.98 -3.53 -5.92
CA VAL A 120 9.39 -3.60 -5.49
C VAL A 120 10.34 -3.72 -6.69
N ASP A 121 10.00 -4.56 -7.66
CA ASP A 121 10.79 -4.72 -8.88
C ASP A 121 10.87 -3.40 -9.66
N TRP A 122 9.74 -2.71 -9.80
CA TRP A 122 9.75 -1.35 -10.34
C TRP A 122 10.61 -0.40 -9.52
N ALA A 123 10.43 -0.36 -8.21
CA ALA A 123 11.18 0.55 -7.34
C ALA A 123 12.69 0.37 -7.51
N PHE A 124 13.17 -0.87 -7.57
CA PHE A 124 14.59 -1.15 -7.81
C PHE A 124 15.05 -0.93 -9.25
N SER A 125 14.15 -0.79 -10.21
CA SER A 125 14.52 -0.36 -11.57
C SER A 125 14.79 1.15 -11.66
N VAL A 126 14.32 1.91 -10.67
CA VAL A 126 14.53 3.36 -10.59
C VAL A 126 15.97 3.65 -10.17
N ALA A 127 16.67 4.47 -10.95
CA ALA A 127 18.04 4.86 -10.62
C ALA A 127 18.10 5.59 -9.28
N GLY A 128 19.09 5.23 -8.45
CA GLY A 128 19.26 5.84 -7.12
C GLY A 128 18.37 5.28 -6.02
N VAL A 129 17.48 4.32 -6.33
CA VAL A 129 16.70 3.61 -5.31
C VAL A 129 17.46 2.34 -4.90
N PHE A 130 17.95 2.33 -3.66
CA PHE A 130 18.69 1.22 -3.06
C PHE A 130 17.90 0.55 -1.91
N ARG A 131 16.72 1.10 -1.57
CA ARG A 131 15.94 0.67 -0.42
C ARG A 131 14.45 0.79 -0.68
N VAL A 132 13.72 -0.28 -0.40
CA VAL A 132 12.26 -0.28 -0.27
C VAL A 132 11.93 -0.70 1.15
N TRP A 133 11.02 0.01 1.82
CA TRP A 133 10.71 -0.24 3.20
C TRP A 133 9.21 -0.06 3.51
N ALA A 134 8.79 -0.68 4.60
CA ALA A 134 7.44 -0.57 5.12
C ALA A 134 7.45 -0.64 6.65
N VAL A 135 6.41 -0.11 7.27
CA VAL A 135 6.17 -0.31 8.69
C VAL A 135 4.85 -1.02 8.91
N CYS A 136 4.78 -1.83 9.95
CA CYS A 136 3.51 -2.38 10.41
C CYS A 136 3.44 -2.34 11.94
N ASP A 137 2.23 -2.25 12.48
CA ASP A 137 1.98 -2.38 13.91
C ASP A 137 2.55 -3.70 14.43
N LEU A 138 3.10 -3.74 15.64
CA LEU A 138 3.71 -4.94 16.22
C LEU A 138 2.72 -6.13 16.30
N GLU A 139 1.43 -5.85 16.42
CA GLU A 139 0.38 -6.88 16.45
C GLU A 139 -0.08 -7.32 15.05
N ASN A 140 0.32 -6.61 13.99
CA ASN A 140 -0.03 -6.95 12.61
C ASN A 140 0.85 -8.06 12.03
N SER A 141 0.77 -9.25 12.63
CA SER A 141 1.56 -10.40 12.20
C SER A 141 1.33 -10.84 10.75
N ALA A 142 0.16 -10.51 10.18
CA ALA A 142 -0.13 -10.81 8.78
C ALA A 142 0.74 -9.96 7.84
N SER A 143 0.88 -8.66 8.14
CA SER A 143 1.76 -7.76 7.38
C SER A 143 3.23 -8.14 7.55
N ALA A 144 3.68 -8.43 8.78
CA ALA A 144 5.03 -8.89 9.05
C ALA A 144 5.42 -10.11 8.19
N ARG A 145 4.61 -11.17 8.25
CA ARG A 145 4.82 -12.39 7.45
C ARG A 145 4.78 -12.14 5.93
N LEU A 146 3.95 -11.19 5.48
CA LEU A 146 3.91 -10.80 4.07
C LEU A 146 5.25 -10.17 3.64
N LEU A 147 5.75 -9.22 4.43
CA LEU A 147 7.02 -8.53 4.15
C LEU A 147 8.20 -9.52 4.15
N GLU A 148 8.29 -10.39 5.16
CA GLU A 148 9.33 -11.43 5.25
C GLU A 148 9.33 -12.36 4.03
N ARG A 149 8.15 -12.84 3.60
CA ARG A 149 8.00 -13.69 2.39
C ARG A 149 8.43 -12.99 1.11
N ASN A 150 8.36 -11.65 1.07
CA ASN A 150 8.83 -10.85 -0.06
C ASN A 150 10.31 -10.44 0.07
N GLY A 151 11.02 -11.00 1.06
CA GLY A 151 12.47 -10.80 1.24
C GLY A 151 12.82 -9.51 1.96
N PHE A 152 11.85 -8.89 2.65
CA PHE A 152 12.15 -7.80 3.56
C PHE A 152 12.72 -8.35 4.86
N ARG A 153 13.62 -7.62 5.48
CA ARG A 153 14.22 -7.94 6.79
C ARG A 153 13.74 -6.94 7.81
N GLU A 154 13.48 -7.44 9.02
CA GLU A 154 13.21 -6.58 10.16
C GLU A 154 14.48 -5.78 10.53
N GLU A 155 14.33 -4.46 10.70
CA GLU A 155 15.44 -3.59 11.08
C GLU A 155 15.29 -3.02 12.49
N GLY A 156 14.12 -3.14 13.08
CA GLY A 156 13.88 -2.71 14.46
C GLY A 156 12.50 -2.10 14.70
N ILE A 157 12.31 -1.69 15.96
CA ILE A 157 11.05 -1.14 16.45
C ILE A 157 11.14 0.38 16.50
N LEU A 158 10.19 1.03 15.84
CA LEU A 158 9.97 2.47 15.89
C LEU A 158 8.95 2.78 16.99
N ARG A 159 9.39 3.42 18.06
CA ARG A 159 8.54 3.73 19.21
C ARG A 159 7.58 4.86 18.90
N LYS A 160 6.28 4.68 19.27
CA LYS A 160 5.21 5.68 19.09
C LYS A 160 5.16 6.26 17.68
N TRP A 161 5.35 5.39 16.70
CA TRP A 161 5.55 5.78 15.31
C TRP A 161 4.27 6.20 14.59
N SER A 162 3.20 5.42 14.70
CA SER A 162 1.98 5.62 13.92
C SER A 162 0.73 5.55 14.78
N LEU A 163 -0.20 6.47 14.50
CA LEU A 163 -1.56 6.38 15.03
C LEU A 163 -2.37 5.40 14.18
N HIS A 164 -2.90 4.38 14.85
CA HIS A 164 -3.84 3.42 14.28
C HIS A 164 -5.19 3.63 14.99
N PRO A 165 -6.05 4.53 14.47
CA PRO A 165 -7.22 5.01 15.22
C PRO A 165 -8.26 3.91 15.52
N ASN A 166 -8.16 2.77 14.81
CA ASN A 166 -9.01 1.60 15.03
C ASN A 166 -8.54 0.70 16.18
N VAL A 167 -7.36 0.97 16.73
CA VAL A 167 -6.74 0.16 17.79
C VAL A 167 -6.43 1.00 19.03
N SER A 168 -6.03 2.27 18.84
CA SER A 168 -5.53 3.11 19.93
C SER A 168 -5.75 4.59 19.63
N GLU A 169 -6.02 5.38 20.67
CA GLU A 169 -6.07 6.84 20.59
C GLU A 169 -4.69 7.51 20.63
N VAL A 170 -3.65 6.74 20.91
CA VAL A 170 -2.27 7.22 20.94
C VAL A 170 -1.40 6.47 19.94
N PRO A 171 -0.32 7.08 19.42
CA PRO A 171 0.59 6.41 18.50
C PRO A 171 1.11 5.10 19.08
N ARG A 172 1.20 4.08 18.22
CA ARG A 172 1.65 2.73 18.55
C ARG A 172 3.06 2.49 18.05
N ASP A 173 3.71 1.51 18.66
CA ASP A 173 5.01 1.03 18.21
C ASP A 173 4.81 0.22 16.93
N CYS A 174 5.70 0.43 15.97
CA CYS A 174 5.68 -0.27 14.68
C CYS A 174 7.02 -0.94 14.44
N CYS A 175 6.99 -2.09 13.77
CA CYS A 175 8.19 -2.73 13.26
C CYS A 175 8.51 -2.19 11.86
N CYS A 176 9.78 -1.81 11.64
CA CYS A 176 10.30 -1.40 10.35
C CYS A 176 10.90 -2.61 9.63
N TYR A 177 10.47 -2.82 8.41
CA TYR A 177 10.97 -3.84 7.49
C TYR A 177 11.56 -3.18 6.25
N ALA A 178 12.71 -3.64 5.79
CA ALA A 178 13.31 -3.13 4.58
C ALA A 178 13.87 -4.24 3.69
N LYS A 179 13.90 -3.96 2.39
CA LYS A 179 14.61 -4.71 1.38
C LYS A 179 15.57 -3.77 0.68
N THR A 180 16.84 -4.14 0.63
CA THR A 180 17.91 -3.37 0.01
C THR A 180 18.36 -4.02 -1.28
N ARG A 181 18.91 -3.21 -2.16
CA ARG A 181 19.62 -3.62 -3.37
C ARG A 181 21.12 -3.58 -3.08
N ASP A 182 21.83 -4.66 -3.40
CA ASP A 182 23.29 -4.74 -3.33
C ASP A 182 23.96 -3.83 -4.37
#